data_e63dc2a61da7c78b7ead52a3c33d170d
#
_entry.id   e63dc2a61da7c78b7ead52a3c33d170d
#
_cell.length_a   1.000
_cell.length_b   1.000
_cell.length_c   1.000
_cell.angle_alpha   90.00
_cell.angle_beta   90.00
_cell.angle_gamma   90.00
#
_symmetry.space_group_name_H-M   'P 1'
#
loop_
_entity.id
_entity.type
_entity.pdbx_description
1 polymer ?
#
loop_
_entity_poly.entity_id
_entity_poly.type
_entity_poly.pdbx_seq_one_letter_code
_entity_poly.pdbx_strand_id
1 'polypeptide(L)'
;ISPDDSIRSLVGRLFPNSNPNLSAHMNLQFSTSGVANFIEGDLEDASFKLNRVKLEILGSFSKQFSYHFRQSFNKYSNPHSLDNLSSSIEYALVNWKMSDKFTLTAGKQDIALGGYEYYVNAIKVREYSEFNDNISCYQAGVAGRFNLSSTNELVLQVVNNRSGENDETYLYGLPQGVEKAKVPVLSTVNWNGFFFDNAVQLRYAASYGQ
;
A
#
# COMPACT_ATOMS: atom_id res chain seq x y z
N ILE A 1 0.31 -6.56 -32.24
CA ILE A 1 -0.59 -5.86 -31.30
C ILE A 1 -0.47 -4.39 -31.69
N SER A 2 -1.54 -3.84 -32.25
CA SER A 2 -1.60 -2.45 -32.71
C SER A 2 -1.41 -1.49 -31.54
N PRO A 3 -0.64 -0.37 -31.69
CA PRO A 3 -0.48 0.64 -30.65
C PRO A 3 -1.77 1.39 -30.27
N ASP A 4 -2.88 1.10 -30.92
CA ASP A 4 -4.15 1.81 -30.80
C ASP A 4 -5.18 1.10 -29.88
N ASP A 5 -4.78 0.05 -29.18
CA ASP A 5 -5.56 -0.51 -28.09
C ASP A 5 -5.33 0.32 -26.80
N SER A 6 -5.74 1.59 -26.88
CA SER A 6 -5.92 2.40 -25.69
C SER A 6 -6.86 1.64 -24.75
N ILE A 7 -6.32 1.13 -23.64
CA ILE A 7 -7.08 0.41 -22.61
C ILE A 7 -8.15 1.38 -22.10
N ARG A 8 -9.33 1.30 -22.69
CA ARG A 8 -10.48 2.08 -22.21
C ARG A 8 -10.75 1.66 -20.78
N SER A 9 -10.93 2.64 -19.89
CA SER A 9 -11.28 2.35 -18.50
C SER A 9 -12.53 1.46 -18.44
N LEU A 10 -12.64 0.64 -17.42
CA LEU A 10 -13.80 -0.23 -17.20
C LEU A 10 -15.11 0.59 -17.24
N VAL A 11 -15.10 1.78 -16.64
CA VAL A 11 -16.25 2.70 -16.65
C VAL A 11 -16.59 3.16 -18.06
N GLY A 12 -15.61 3.52 -18.87
CA GLY A 12 -15.85 3.93 -20.26
C GLY A 12 -16.36 2.80 -21.18
N ARG A 13 -16.11 1.53 -20.80
CA ARG A 13 -16.67 0.36 -21.52
C ARG A 13 -18.09 0.05 -21.11
N LEU A 14 -18.39 0.10 -19.81
CA LEU A 14 -19.71 -0.21 -19.26
C LEU A 14 -20.72 0.94 -19.39
N PHE A 15 -20.22 2.17 -19.37
CA PHE A 15 -21.01 3.40 -19.39
C PHE A 15 -20.43 4.38 -20.41
N PRO A 16 -20.65 4.15 -21.72
CA PRO A 16 -20.02 4.94 -22.79
C PRO A 16 -20.38 6.43 -22.77
N ASN A 17 -21.48 6.80 -22.11
CA ASN A 17 -21.92 8.20 -21.95
C ASN A 17 -21.49 8.81 -20.59
N SER A 18 -20.62 8.14 -19.84
CA SER A 18 -20.12 8.66 -18.56
C SER A 18 -19.16 9.83 -18.76
N ASN A 19 -18.99 10.61 -17.69
CA ASN A 19 -18.03 11.72 -17.66
C ASN A 19 -16.64 11.23 -18.11
N PRO A 20 -15.99 11.86 -19.12
CA PRO A 20 -14.68 11.43 -19.62
C PRO A 20 -13.56 11.47 -18.55
N ASN A 21 -13.77 12.17 -17.43
CA ASN A 21 -12.84 12.19 -16.31
C ASN A 21 -13.06 11.03 -15.30
N LEU A 22 -14.14 10.26 -15.47
CA LEU A 22 -14.40 9.09 -14.65
C LEU A 22 -13.67 7.88 -15.23
N SER A 23 -12.77 7.29 -14.47
CA SER A 23 -12.01 6.11 -14.89
C SER A 23 -11.97 5.05 -13.80
N ALA A 24 -11.92 3.79 -14.19
CA ALA A 24 -11.64 2.67 -13.31
C ALA A 24 -10.83 1.62 -14.08
N HIS A 25 -9.69 1.24 -13.52
CA HIS A 25 -8.83 0.17 -14.00
C HIS A 25 -8.82 -0.92 -12.92
N MET A 26 -9.11 -2.14 -13.31
CA MET A 26 -9.17 -3.28 -12.41
C MET A 26 -8.04 -4.25 -12.77
N ASN A 27 -7.22 -4.60 -11.77
CA ASN A 27 -6.14 -5.56 -11.86
C ASN A 27 -6.43 -6.74 -10.94
N LEU A 28 -6.36 -7.96 -11.45
CA LEU A 28 -6.37 -9.18 -10.65
C LEU A 28 -4.95 -9.77 -10.65
N GLN A 29 -4.37 -9.91 -9.45
CA GLN A 29 -3.07 -10.54 -9.25
C GLN A 29 -3.30 -11.96 -8.71
N PHE A 30 -2.68 -12.94 -9.34
CA PHE A 30 -2.78 -14.33 -8.96
C PHE A 30 -1.42 -15.00 -9.01
N SER A 31 -1.06 -15.73 -7.94
CA SER A 31 0.17 -16.51 -7.88
C SER A 31 -0.10 -17.79 -7.11
N THR A 32 0.37 -18.90 -7.67
CA THR A 32 0.28 -20.24 -7.08
C THR A 32 1.63 -20.92 -7.10
N SER A 33 1.85 -21.86 -6.18
CA SER A 33 3.02 -22.73 -6.18
C SER A 33 2.63 -24.15 -5.77
N GLY A 34 3.41 -25.13 -6.27
CA GLY A 34 3.47 -26.47 -5.70
C GLY A 34 4.71 -26.57 -4.82
N VAL A 35 4.55 -27.13 -3.63
CA VAL A 35 5.64 -27.38 -2.68
C VAL A 35 5.66 -28.86 -2.37
N ALA A 36 6.85 -29.44 -2.38
CA ALA A 36 7.09 -30.81 -1.93
C ALA A 36 8.31 -30.80 -1.00
N ASN A 37 8.15 -31.30 0.21
CA ASN A 37 9.21 -31.39 1.22
C ASN A 37 9.72 -32.82 1.29
N PHE A 38 11.04 -32.95 1.29
CA PHE A 38 11.72 -34.25 1.40
C PHE A 38 12.63 -34.22 2.63
N ILE A 39 12.59 -35.30 3.40
CA ILE A 39 13.50 -35.54 4.51
C ILE A 39 14.25 -36.84 4.23
N GLU A 40 15.59 -36.79 4.23
CA GLU A 40 16.48 -37.92 3.96
C GLU A 40 16.21 -38.63 2.61
N GLY A 41 15.53 -37.94 1.67
CA GLY A 41 15.17 -38.48 0.36
C GLY A 41 13.74 -39.00 0.23
N ASP A 42 13.03 -39.13 1.35
CA ASP A 42 11.62 -39.52 1.36
C ASP A 42 10.70 -38.31 1.31
N LEU A 43 9.61 -38.40 0.55
CA LEU A 43 8.58 -37.37 0.49
C LEU A 43 7.84 -37.30 1.81
N GLU A 44 7.96 -36.17 2.53
CA GLU A 44 7.25 -35.93 3.78
C GLU A 44 5.86 -35.38 3.54
N ASP A 45 5.78 -34.31 2.75
CA ASP A 45 4.52 -33.70 2.35
C ASP A 45 4.58 -33.08 0.95
N ALA A 46 3.41 -32.86 0.35
CA ALA A 46 3.26 -32.08 -0.87
C ALA A 46 1.92 -31.33 -0.85
N SER A 47 1.95 -30.08 -1.31
CA SER A 47 0.75 -29.24 -1.33
C SER A 47 0.78 -28.21 -2.44
N PHE A 48 -0.41 -27.73 -2.85
CA PHE A 48 -0.56 -26.55 -3.68
C PHE A 48 -0.94 -25.35 -2.79
N LYS A 49 -0.31 -24.21 -3.04
CA LYS A 49 -0.55 -22.98 -2.27
C LYS A 49 -0.94 -21.84 -3.22
N LEU A 50 -1.91 -21.04 -2.78
CA LEU A 50 -2.21 -19.74 -3.37
C LEU A 50 -1.40 -18.68 -2.64
N ASN A 51 -0.28 -18.27 -3.22
CA ASN A 51 0.64 -17.33 -2.58
C ASN A 51 0.12 -15.89 -2.64
N ARG A 52 -0.64 -15.57 -3.70
CA ARG A 52 -1.18 -14.22 -3.89
C ARG A 52 -2.48 -14.27 -4.67
N VAL A 53 -3.51 -13.70 -4.09
CA VAL A 53 -4.78 -13.40 -4.77
C VAL A 53 -5.18 -11.99 -4.34
N LYS A 54 -5.02 -10.98 -5.23
CA LYS A 54 -5.32 -9.59 -4.92
C LYS A 54 -6.19 -8.97 -6.00
N LEU A 55 -7.17 -8.18 -5.58
CA LEU A 55 -7.94 -7.29 -6.45
C LEU A 55 -7.50 -5.86 -6.18
N GLU A 56 -7.16 -5.15 -7.24
CA GLU A 56 -6.79 -3.73 -7.20
C GLU A 56 -7.65 -2.94 -8.17
N ILE A 57 -8.18 -1.82 -7.71
CA ILE A 57 -8.99 -0.90 -8.50
C ILE A 57 -8.41 0.50 -8.35
N LEU A 58 -8.01 1.09 -9.48
CA LEU A 58 -7.46 2.43 -9.55
C LEU A 58 -8.34 3.26 -10.48
N GLY A 59 -8.57 4.52 -10.12
CA GLY A 59 -9.37 5.36 -11.00
C GLY A 59 -9.42 6.82 -10.57
N SER A 60 -10.26 7.57 -11.27
CA SER A 60 -10.51 8.98 -10.98
C SER A 60 -11.98 9.31 -11.08
N PHE A 61 -12.44 10.22 -10.23
CA PHE A 61 -13.78 10.82 -10.29
C PHE A 61 -13.76 12.11 -11.11
N SER A 62 -12.59 12.77 -11.15
CA SER A 62 -12.38 14.01 -11.87
C SER A 62 -10.88 14.21 -12.15
N LYS A 63 -10.51 15.34 -12.77
CA LYS A 63 -9.10 15.74 -12.96
C LYS A 63 -8.35 15.94 -11.63
N GLN A 64 -9.08 16.26 -10.56
CA GLN A 64 -8.50 16.56 -9.24
C GLN A 64 -8.59 15.39 -8.27
N PHE A 65 -9.56 14.48 -8.41
CA PHE A 65 -9.80 13.41 -7.47
C PHE A 65 -9.54 12.06 -8.12
N SER A 66 -8.66 11.27 -7.49
CA SER A 66 -8.42 9.88 -7.83
C SER A 66 -8.58 8.98 -6.59
N TYR A 67 -8.74 7.69 -6.82
CA TYR A 67 -8.91 6.71 -5.77
C TYR A 67 -8.08 5.46 -6.04
N HIS A 68 -7.75 4.75 -4.96
CA HIS A 68 -7.06 3.47 -5.01
C HIS A 68 -7.67 2.53 -3.96
N PHE A 69 -8.12 1.39 -4.42
CA PHE A 69 -8.58 0.30 -3.57
C PHE A 69 -7.77 -0.95 -3.90
N ARG A 70 -7.31 -1.69 -2.88
CA ARG A 70 -6.66 -2.99 -3.04
C ARG A 70 -6.97 -3.89 -1.87
N GLN A 71 -7.41 -5.11 -2.18
CA GLN A 71 -7.69 -6.15 -1.21
C GLN A 71 -6.93 -7.43 -1.54
N SER A 72 -6.35 -8.05 -0.52
CA SER A 72 -5.70 -9.36 -0.57
C SER A 72 -6.64 -10.43 -0.03
N PHE A 73 -7.01 -11.42 -0.84
CA PHE A 73 -7.97 -12.46 -0.44
C PHE A 73 -7.31 -13.62 0.32
N ASN A 74 -5.99 -13.71 0.32
CA ASN A 74 -5.24 -14.74 1.03
C ASN A 74 -4.61 -14.23 2.34
N LYS A 75 -5.02 -13.06 2.83
CA LYS A 75 -4.70 -12.58 4.17
C LYS A 75 -5.83 -12.86 5.13
N TYR A 76 -5.47 -13.21 6.37
CA TYR A 76 -6.43 -13.30 7.45
C TYR A 76 -7.13 -11.96 7.66
N SER A 77 -8.45 -12.00 7.86
CA SER A 77 -9.26 -10.81 8.07
C SER A 77 -9.56 -10.68 9.55
N ASN A 78 -9.01 -9.66 10.20
CA ASN A 78 -9.39 -9.28 11.55
C ASN A 78 -10.51 -8.23 11.49
N PRO A 79 -11.72 -8.49 12.03
CA PRO A 79 -12.82 -7.55 12.03
C PRO A 79 -12.64 -6.39 13.03
N HIS A 80 -11.77 -6.52 14.02
CA HIS A 80 -11.55 -5.54 15.07
C HIS A 80 -10.27 -4.73 14.85
N SER A 81 -10.22 -3.97 13.74
CA SER A 81 -9.10 -3.07 13.46
C SER A 81 -9.40 -1.64 13.94
N LEU A 82 -8.35 -0.89 14.29
CA LEU A 82 -8.43 0.52 14.71
C LEU A 82 -9.09 1.41 13.65
N ASP A 83 -8.96 1.06 12.38
CA ASP A 83 -9.49 1.81 11.25
C ASP A 83 -10.87 1.29 10.78
N ASN A 84 -11.48 0.34 11.51
CA ASN A 84 -12.73 -0.35 11.15
C ASN A 84 -12.71 -1.05 9.77
N LEU A 85 -11.52 -1.27 9.20
CA LEU A 85 -11.34 -1.99 7.96
C LEU A 85 -10.69 -3.34 8.20
N SER A 86 -11.06 -4.33 7.40
CA SER A 86 -10.37 -5.62 7.40
C SER A 86 -8.88 -5.45 7.12
N SER A 87 -8.03 -6.19 7.84
CA SER A 87 -6.58 -6.24 7.59
C SER A 87 -6.22 -6.72 6.18
N SER A 88 -7.15 -7.41 5.50
CA SER A 88 -7.01 -7.81 4.11
C SER A 88 -7.09 -6.64 3.13
N ILE A 89 -7.67 -5.50 3.52
CA ILE A 89 -7.69 -4.27 2.72
C ILE A 89 -6.36 -3.55 2.91
N GLU A 90 -5.60 -3.44 1.82
CA GLU A 90 -4.27 -2.81 1.80
C GLU A 90 -4.40 -1.31 1.46
N TYR A 91 -5.19 -0.97 0.45
CA TYR A 91 -5.49 0.42 0.09
C TYR A 91 -7.00 0.67 0.08
N ALA A 92 -7.40 1.77 0.67
CA ALA A 92 -8.74 2.34 0.56
C ALA A 92 -8.60 3.85 0.74
N LEU A 93 -8.19 4.55 -0.31
CA LEU A 93 -7.80 5.95 -0.24
C LEU A 93 -8.36 6.80 -1.39
N VAL A 94 -8.41 8.09 -1.13
CA VAL A 94 -8.70 9.13 -2.11
C VAL A 94 -7.56 10.13 -2.11
N ASN A 95 -7.12 10.52 -3.31
CA ASN A 95 -6.17 11.62 -3.52
C ASN A 95 -6.92 12.83 -4.05
N TRP A 96 -6.61 13.99 -3.50
CA TRP A 96 -7.05 15.29 -3.99
C TRP A 96 -5.84 16.09 -4.47
N LYS A 97 -5.69 16.18 -5.79
CA LYS A 97 -4.70 17.04 -6.43
C LYS A 97 -5.17 18.49 -6.35
N MET A 98 -4.76 19.21 -5.32
CA MET A 98 -5.12 20.62 -5.10
C MET A 98 -4.39 21.55 -6.08
N SER A 99 -3.16 21.18 -6.48
CA SER A 99 -2.35 21.86 -7.48
C SER A 99 -1.34 20.90 -8.10
N ASP A 100 -0.53 21.36 -9.07
CA ASP A 100 0.57 20.54 -9.60
C ASP A 100 1.69 20.31 -8.59
N LYS A 101 1.74 21.14 -7.54
CA LYS A 101 2.75 21.04 -6.48
C LYS A 101 2.28 20.33 -5.23
N PHE A 102 0.96 20.17 -5.05
CA PHE A 102 0.43 19.61 -3.81
C PHE A 102 -0.73 18.66 -4.03
N THR A 103 -0.61 17.47 -3.44
CA THR A 103 -1.65 16.45 -3.38
C THR A 103 -1.89 16.05 -1.93
N LEU A 104 -3.15 16.03 -1.51
CA LEU A 104 -3.60 15.49 -0.24
C LEU A 104 -4.13 14.07 -0.46
N THR A 105 -3.69 13.12 0.36
CA THR A 105 -4.19 11.75 0.40
C THR A 105 -4.91 11.52 1.73
N ALA A 106 -6.06 10.86 1.70
CA ALA A 106 -6.79 10.44 2.89
C ALA A 106 -7.31 9.01 2.73
N GLY A 107 -7.26 8.23 3.82
CA GLY A 107 -7.69 6.84 3.86
C GLY A 107 -6.58 5.88 4.24
N LYS A 108 -6.82 4.58 4.01
CA LYS A 108 -5.83 3.52 4.28
C LYS A 108 -4.81 3.47 3.16
N GLN A 109 -3.55 3.63 3.53
CA GLN A 109 -2.42 3.83 2.62
C GLN A 109 -1.16 3.19 3.19
N ASP A 110 -0.13 3.02 2.37
CA ASP A 110 1.19 2.61 2.83
C ASP A 110 1.85 3.70 3.69
N ILE A 111 2.63 3.26 4.66
CA ILE A 111 3.46 4.16 5.46
C ILE A 111 4.58 4.69 4.55
N ALA A 112 4.83 6.00 4.56
CA ALA A 112 5.81 6.69 3.71
C ALA A 112 7.26 6.41 4.15
N LEU A 113 7.64 5.13 4.24
CA LEU A 113 8.99 4.69 4.53
C LEU A 113 9.89 4.81 3.29
N GLY A 114 11.16 5.05 3.48
CA GLY A 114 12.12 5.31 2.40
C GLY A 114 12.56 4.09 1.58
N GLY A 115 12.10 2.88 1.88
CA GLY A 115 12.55 1.64 1.23
C GLY A 115 12.17 1.55 -0.24
N TYR A 116 13.05 0.99 -1.08
CA TYR A 116 12.80 0.80 -2.51
C TYR A 116 11.56 -0.04 -2.79
N GLU A 117 11.31 -1.08 -1.99
CA GLU A 117 10.19 -2.01 -2.12
C GLU A 117 8.80 -1.34 -2.03
N TYR A 118 8.69 -0.19 -1.35
CA TYR A 118 7.44 0.58 -1.23
C TYR A 118 7.09 1.39 -2.49
N TYR A 119 8.03 1.54 -3.42
CA TYR A 119 7.85 2.33 -4.63
C TYR A 119 7.79 1.48 -5.91
N VAL A 120 7.97 0.18 -5.77
CA VAL A 120 7.88 -0.78 -6.88
C VAL A 120 6.51 -1.44 -6.87
N ASN A 121 5.95 -1.69 -8.05
CA ASN A 121 4.73 -2.48 -8.12
C ASN A 121 4.95 -3.84 -7.44
N ALA A 122 4.05 -4.18 -6.51
CA ALA A 122 4.11 -5.40 -5.72
C ALA A 122 4.23 -6.70 -6.55
N ILE A 123 3.82 -6.68 -7.83
CA ILE A 123 4.01 -7.80 -8.78
C ILE A 123 5.50 -8.06 -9.04
N LYS A 124 6.33 -7.01 -9.00
CA LYS A 124 7.77 -7.09 -9.29
C LYS A 124 8.61 -7.45 -8.07
N VAL A 125 8.01 -7.41 -6.87
CA VAL A 125 8.69 -7.78 -5.62
C VAL A 125 8.44 -9.26 -5.39
N ARG A 126 9.49 -10.06 -5.53
CA ARG A 126 9.42 -11.51 -5.31
C ARG A 126 9.35 -11.84 -3.82
N GLU A 127 10.15 -11.15 -3.04
CA GLU A 127 10.28 -11.30 -1.60
C GLU A 127 10.49 -9.92 -0.97
N TYR A 128 9.78 -9.65 0.10
CA TYR A 128 9.91 -8.39 0.84
C TYR A 128 11.02 -8.51 1.88
N SER A 129 11.50 -7.36 2.37
CA SER A 129 12.47 -7.34 3.46
C SER A 129 11.83 -7.85 4.75
N GLU A 130 12.65 -8.41 5.62
CA GLU A 130 12.26 -8.82 6.97
C GLU A 130 11.64 -7.66 7.77
N PHE A 131 12.10 -6.43 7.51
CA PHE A 131 11.51 -5.22 8.08
C PHE A 131 10.05 -5.05 7.64
N ASN A 132 9.75 -5.20 6.35
CA ASN A 132 8.39 -5.08 5.81
C ASN A 132 7.46 -6.15 6.36
N ASP A 133 7.96 -7.36 6.60
CA ASP A 133 7.17 -8.47 7.11
C ASP A 133 6.80 -8.31 8.59
N ASN A 134 7.56 -7.50 9.33
CA ASN A 134 7.35 -7.25 10.76
C ASN A 134 6.64 -5.94 11.10
N ILE A 135 6.22 -5.16 10.10
CA ILE A 135 5.48 -3.91 10.33
C ILE A 135 4.08 -3.96 9.72
N SER A 136 3.16 -3.18 10.29
CA SER A 136 1.83 -2.95 9.70
C SER A 136 1.92 -1.89 8.60
N CYS A 137 2.31 -2.30 7.38
CA CYS A 137 2.63 -1.40 6.27
C CYS A 137 1.48 -0.50 5.81
N TYR A 138 0.22 -0.91 6.02
CA TYR A 138 -0.96 -0.19 5.53
C TYR A 138 -1.78 0.33 6.68
N GLN A 139 -1.84 1.65 6.81
CA GLN A 139 -2.49 2.34 7.92
C GLN A 139 -3.44 3.44 7.44
N ALA A 140 -4.52 3.65 8.19
CA ALA A 140 -5.45 4.73 7.92
C ALA A 140 -4.89 6.07 8.44
N GLY A 141 -5.04 7.11 7.66
CA GLY A 141 -4.61 8.46 8.01
C GLY A 141 -4.60 9.42 6.84
N VAL A 142 -3.73 10.42 6.93
CA VAL A 142 -3.61 11.48 5.92
C VAL A 142 -2.14 11.70 5.54
N ALA A 143 -1.92 12.08 4.28
CA ALA A 143 -0.59 12.46 3.80
C ALA A 143 -0.68 13.67 2.86
N GLY A 144 0.24 14.60 3.02
CA GLY A 144 0.49 15.71 2.09
C GLY A 144 1.75 15.44 1.27
N ARG A 145 1.63 15.41 -0.05
CA ARG A 145 2.74 15.24 -0.98
C ARG A 145 3.03 16.57 -1.66
N PHE A 146 4.26 17.03 -1.55
CA PHE A 146 4.74 18.30 -2.08
C PHE A 146 5.80 18.05 -3.15
N ASN A 147 5.52 18.40 -4.39
CA ASN A 147 6.51 18.44 -5.47
C ASN A 147 7.31 19.74 -5.34
N LEU A 148 8.46 19.69 -4.66
CA LEU A 148 9.31 20.86 -4.41
C LEU A 148 9.99 21.32 -5.69
N SER A 149 10.35 20.39 -6.56
CA SER A 149 10.91 20.62 -7.90
C SER A 149 10.58 19.43 -8.82
N SER A 150 11.07 19.45 -10.05
CA SER A 150 10.97 18.30 -10.98
C SER A 150 11.74 17.05 -10.48
N THR A 151 12.67 17.22 -9.53
CA THR A 151 13.54 16.16 -9.03
C THR A 151 13.42 15.94 -7.53
N ASN A 152 12.59 16.70 -6.82
CA ASN A 152 12.48 16.60 -5.36
C ASN A 152 11.03 16.58 -4.91
N GLU A 153 10.70 15.60 -4.09
CA GLU A 153 9.40 15.42 -3.49
C GLU A 153 9.53 15.30 -1.96
N LEU A 154 8.61 15.92 -1.23
CA LEU A 154 8.47 15.78 0.21
C LEU A 154 7.09 15.22 0.53
N VAL A 155 7.03 14.20 1.38
CA VAL A 155 5.78 13.65 1.92
C VAL A 155 5.75 13.86 3.43
N LEU A 156 4.68 14.46 3.90
CA LEU A 156 4.34 14.55 5.33
C LEU A 156 3.13 13.67 5.57
N GLN A 157 3.26 12.70 6.46
CA GLN A 157 2.20 11.71 6.71
C GLN A 157 1.92 11.57 8.20
N VAL A 158 0.64 11.42 8.55
CA VAL A 158 0.18 11.03 9.88
C VAL A 158 -0.85 9.92 9.71
N VAL A 159 -0.54 8.75 10.23
CA VAL A 159 -1.38 7.55 10.15
C VAL A 159 -1.46 6.86 11.51
N ASN A 160 -2.37 5.91 11.66
CA ASN A 160 -2.34 5.02 12.82
C ASN A 160 -0.99 4.30 12.91
N ASN A 161 -0.48 4.05 14.11
CA ASN A 161 0.80 3.35 14.28
C ASN A 161 0.67 1.81 14.25
N ARG A 162 -0.58 1.30 14.28
CA ARG A 162 -0.91 -0.13 14.26
C ARG A 162 -2.29 -0.35 13.66
N SER A 163 -2.56 -1.56 13.21
CA SER A 163 -3.87 -1.94 12.66
C SER A 163 -4.81 -2.54 13.72
N GLY A 164 -4.28 -3.25 14.73
CA GLY A 164 -5.05 -3.95 15.75
C GLY A 164 -5.04 -3.26 17.12
N GLU A 165 -5.73 -3.86 18.07
CA GLU A 165 -5.62 -3.51 19.48
C GLU A 165 -4.26 -3.92 20.05
N ASN A 166 -3.88 -3.41 21.22
CA ASN A 166 -2.56 -3.67 21.79
C ASN A 166 -2.29 -5.17 22.03
N ASP A 167 -3.29 -5.89 22.54
CA ASP A 167 -3.16 -7.29 22.88
C ASP A 167 -2.96 -8.18 21.64
N GLU A 168 -3.46 -7.74 20.49
CA GLU A 168 -3.26 -8.40 19.20
C GLU A 168 -1.92 -8.03 18.55
N THR A 169 -1.42 -6.82 18.80
CA THR A 169 -0.17 -6.32 18.24
C THR A 169 1.04 -6.80 19.03
N TYR A 170 0.89 -6.91 20.35
CA TYR A 170 1.97 -7.28 21.27
C TYR A 170 1.63 -8.59 21.98
N LEU A 171 1.97 -9.72 21.36
CA LEU A 171 1.70 -11.10 21.86
C LEU A 171 2.16 -11.34 23.29
N TYR A 172 3.18 -10.63 23.76
CA TYR A 172 3.75 -10.74 25.10
C TYR A 172 3.41 -9.55 26.00
N GLY A 173 2.45 -8.70 25.58
CA GLY A 173 2.10 -7.45 26.26
C GLY A 173 3.11 -6.33 26.01
N LEU A 174 2.82 -5.17 26.59
CA LEU A 174 3.74 -4.03 26.52
C LEU A 174 4.95 -4.26 27.44
N PRO A 175 6.15 -3.83 27.06
CA PRO A 175 7.33 -3.88 27.92
C PRO A 175 7.10 -3.15 29.25
N GLN A 176 7.79 -3.59 30.31
CA GLN A 176 7.68 -2.97 31.62
C GLN A 176 8.02 -1.46 31.57
N GLY A 177 7.14 -0.61 32.09
CA GLY A 177 7.31 0.84 32.06
C GLY A 177 6.81 1.53 30.79
N VAL A 178 6.27 0.78 29.82
CA VAL A 178 5.62 1.34 28.61
C VAL A 178 4.11 1.35 28.83
N GLU A 179 3.51 2.54 28.73
CA GLU A 179 2.06 2.71 28.82
C GLU A 179 1.41 2.61 27.44
N LYS A 180 0.15 2.18 27.40
CA LYS A 180 -0.66 2.18 26.18
C LYS A 180 -0.81 3.62 25.67
N ALA A 181 -0.41 3.86 24.41
CA ALA A 181 -0.60 5.15 23.77
C ALA A 181 -2.09 5.52 23.68
N LYS A 182 -2.45 6.72 24.16
CA LYS A 182 -3.83 7.25 24.06
C LYS A 182 -4.19 7.64 22.64
N VAL A 183 -3.20 8.09 21.88
CA VAL A 183 -3.34 8.49 20.47
C VAL A 183 -2.29 7.72 19.65
N PRO A 184 -2.63 6.51 19.17
CA PRO A 184 -1.67 5.63 18.50
C PRO A 184 -1.42 6.10 17.07
N VAL A 185 -0.61 7.15 16.89
CA VAL A 185 -0.27 7.70 15.59
C VAL A 185 1.22 7.59 15.30
N LEU A 186 1.51 7.42 14.01
CA LEU A 186 2.84 7.49 13.42
C LEU A 186 2.90 8.71 12.52
N SER A 187 3.82 9.62 12.82
CA SER A 187 4.12 10.80 12.01
C SER A 187 5.40 10.56 11.22
N THR A 188 5.35 10.71 9.91
CA THR A 188 6.48 10.45 9.02
C THR A 188 6.76 11.65 8.14
N VAL A 189 8.04 11.98 8.00
CA VAL A 189 8.58 12.89 6.99
C VAL A 189 9.42 12.05 6.04
N ASN A 190 9.08 12.07 4.75
CA ASN A 190 9.81 11.34 3.72
C ASN A 190 10.23 12.30 2.61
N TRP A 191 11.51 12.26 2.23
CA TRP A 191 12.04 13.00 1.10
C TRP A 191 12.52 12.04 0.02
N ASN A 192 12.12 12.31 -1.22
CA ASN A 192 12.51 11.58 -2.41
C ASN A 192 13.26 12.50 -3.37
N GLY A 193 14.45 12.11 -3.78
CA GLY A 193 15.27 12.79 -4.78
C GLY A 193 15.48 11.92 -6.01
N PHE A 194 15.33 12.51 -7.21
CA PHE A 194 15.45 11.83 -8.49
C PHE A 194 16.49 12.60 -9.33
N PHE A 195 17.63 11.99 -9.62
CA PHE A 195 18.75 12.64 -10.27
C PHE A 195 19.19 11.86 -11.52
N PHE A 196 19.80 12.56 -12.47
CA PHE A 196 20.34 11.98 -13.69
C PHE A 196 19.28 11.16 -14.47
N ASP A 197 18.15 11.79 -14.80
CA ASP A 197 17.01 11.14 -15.50
C ASP A 197 16.52 9.88 -14.78
N ASN A 198 16.44 9.93 -13.43
CA ASN A 198 16.07 8.84 -12.53
C ASN A 198 17.10 7.69 -12.41
N ALA A 199 18.32 7.84 -12.93
CA ALA A 199 19.36 6.85 -12.77
C ALA A 199 19.81 6.71 -11.30
N VAL A 200 19.72 7.81 -10.52
CA VAL A 200 19.96 7.82 -9.08
C VAL A 200 18.69 8.27 -8.36
N GLN A 201 18.19 7.43 -7.47
CA GLN A 201 17.01 7.72 -6.65
C GLN A 201 17.41 7.61 -5.17
N LEU A 202 17.26 8.69 -4.43
CA LEU A 202 17.50 8.74 -2.99
C LEU A 202 16.15 8.86 -2.27
N ARG A 203 15.99 8.09 -1.20
CA ARG A 203 14.76 8.04 -0.42
C ARG A 203 15.11 8.01 1.06
N TYR A 204 14.74 9.04 1.78
CA TYR A 204 14.97 9.15 3.21
C TYR A 204 13.67 9.40 3.94
N ALA A 205 13.45 8.66 5.02
CA ALA A 205 12.31 8.87 5.89
C ALA A 205 12.75 8.92 7.35
N ALA A 206 12.04 9.71 8.13
CA ALA A 206 12.13 9.73 9.57
C ALA A 206 10.72 9.65 10.13
N SER A 207 10.47 8.75 11.07
CA SER A 207 9.17 8.52 11.66
C SER A 207 9.25 8.62 13.17
N TYR A 208 8.18 9.19 13.76
CA TYR A 208 7.97 9.22 15.19
C TYR A 208 6.58 8.64 15.49
N GLY A 209 6.53 7.62 16.36
CA GLY A 209 5.31 6.95 16.81
C GLY A 209 5.14 7.03 18.32
N GLN A 210 3.89 7.02 18.77
CA GLN A 210 3.50 6.89 20.17
C GLN A 210 2.87 5.52 20.43
#